data_b88fd2642b29730ec95e8db7db20442b
#
_entry.id   b88fd2642b29730ec95e8db7db20442b
#
_cell.length_a   1.000
_cell.length_b   1.000
_cell.length_c   1.000
_cell.angle_alpha   90.00
_cell.angle_beta   90.00
_cell.angle_gamma   90.00
#
_symmetry.space_group_name_H-M   'P 1'
#
loop_
_entity.id
_entity.type
_entity.pdbx_description
1 polymer ?
#
loop_
_entity_poly.entity_id
_entity_poly.type
_entity_poly.pdbx_seq_one_letter_code
_entity_poly.pdbx_strand_id
1 'polypeptide(L)'
;MRRRPSSRLLVLNPERRVLLFRFCFDEGALAGTTFWATPGGALDEGESFEEAAVRELFEETGIIIDSIDEHIAEREVVLPTPDGEKVLSIERFYVVRIAEVVLSNENYTEEEHQVMTEHRWWHDEDLRTTSDTVFPEDLADILAIVRS
;
A
#
# COMPACT_ATOMS: atom_id res chain seq x y z
N MET A 1 5.10 13.21 18.79
CA MET A 1 4.51 12.11 18.01
C MET A 1 5.59 11.45 17.17
N ARG A 2 5.67 10.14 17.24
CA ARG A 2 6.69 9.39 16.51
C ARG A 2 6.43 9.47 14.99
N ARG A 3 7.49 9.69 14.21
CA ARG A 3 7.43 9.72 12.76
C ARG A 3 7.62 8.29 12.23
N ARG A 4 6.80 7.91 11.27
CA ARG A 4 6.84 6.56 10.68
C ARG A 4 6.94 6.69 9.15
N PRO A 5 8.17 6.73 8.62
CA PRO A 5 8.33 6.76 7.16
C PRO A 5 7.89 5.43 6.55
N SER A 6 7.17 5.50 5.44
CA SER A 6 6.62 4.34 4.74
C SER A 6 6.74 4.51 3.24
N SER A 7 6.94 3.40 2.54
CA SER A 7 6.86 3.36 1.08
C SER A 7 5.58 2.67 0.66
N ARG A 8 4.86 3.26 -0.30
CA ARG A 8 3.62 2.74 -0.83
C ARG A 8 3.77 2.48 -2.32
N LEU A 9 3.17 1.40 -2.80
CA LEU A 9 3.33 0.95 -4.19
C LEU A 9 2.04 1.15 -4.96
N LEU A 10 2.14 1.86 -6.09
CA LEU A 10 1.06 1.98 -7.04
C LEU A 10 1.34 0.95 -8.14
N VAL A 11 0.87 -0.28 -7.91
CA VAL A 11 1.10 -1.40 -8.82
C VAL A 11 0.01 -1.38 -9.88
N LEU A 12 0.41 -1.16 -11.13
CA LEU A 12 -0.52 -1.03 -12.26
C LEU A 12 -0.37 -2.21 -13.22
N ASN A 13 -1.50 -2.82 -13.57
CA ASN A 13 -1.51 -3.90 -14.55
C ASN A 13 -1.65 -3.33 -15.98
N PRO A 14 -1.64 -4.18 -17.03
CA PRO A 14 -1.75 -3.70 -18.42
C PRO A 14 -3.03 -2.92 -18.72
N GLU A 15 -4.12 -3.17 -17.99
CA GLU A 15 -5.37 -2.43 -18.14
C GLU A 15 -5.39 -1.15 -17.30
N ARG A 16 -4.26 -0.79 -16.70
CA ARG A 16 -4.10 0.40 -15.86
C ARG A 16 -4.96 0.38 -14.59
N ARG A 17 -5.28 -0.81 -14.10
CA ARG A 17 -5.93 -0.97 -12.80
C ARG A 17 -4.87 -1.00 -11.72
N VAL A 18 -5.20 -0.46 -10.55
CA VAL A 18 -4.30 -0.42 -9.40
C VAL A 18 -4.63 -1.54 -8.43
N LEU A 19 -3.58 -2.13 -7.87
CA LEU A 19 -3.71 -3.19 -6.88
C LEU A 19 -3.96 -2.60 -5.50
N LEU A 20 -5.02 -3.05 -4.84
CA LEU A 20 -5.27 -2.74 -3.44
C LEU A 20 -5.49 -4.03 -2.66
N PHE A 21 -5.07 -4.01 -1.40
CA PHE A 21 -5.33 -5.08 -0.45
C PHE A 21 -6.41 -4.65 0.52
N ARG A 22 -7.26 -5.60 0.92
CA ARG A 22 -8.28 -5.37 1.94
C ARG A 22 -7.72 -5.77 3.30
N PHE A 23 -7.74 -4.83 4.22
CA PHE A 23 -7.29 -5.05 5.59
C PHE A 23 -8.49 -5.17 6.50
N CYS A 24 -8.49 -6.19 7.35
CA CYS A 24 -9.56 -6.44 8.30
C CYS A 24 -8.94 -6.76 9.66
N PHE A 25 -9.22 -5.95 10.64
CA PHE A 25 -8.66 -6.09 11.99
C PHE A 25 -9.72 -6.67 12.94
N ASP A 26 -9.43 -7.83 13.52
CA ASP A 26 -10.33 -8.51 14.44
C ASP A 26 -10.01 -8.22 15.90
N GLU A 27 -8.81 -7.77 16.19
CA GLU A 27 -8.33 -7.54 17.55
C GLU A 27 -7.52 -6.24 17.65
N GLY A 28 -7.23 -5.82 18.90
CA GLY A 28 -6.44 -4.63 19.17
C GLY A 28 -7.24 -3.35 19.02
N ALA A 29 -6.52 -2.22 19.00
CA ALA A 29 -7.13 -0.89 18.94
C ALA A 29 -7.91 -0.63 17.64
N LEU A 30 -7.60 -1.36 16.58
CA LEU A 30 -8.27 -1.22 15.29
C LEU A 30 -9.37 -2.27 15.06
N ALA A 31 -9.71 -3.05 16.08
CA ALA A 31 -10.73 -4.11 15.96
C ALA A 31 -12.03 -3.58 15.33
N GLY A 32 -12.55 -4.33 14.36
CA GLY A 32 -13.76 -3.95 13.63
C GLY A 32 -13.50 -3.00 12.45
N THR A 33 -12.25 -2.59 12.24
CA THR A 33 -11.88 -1.70 11.13
C THR A 33 -11.59 -2.52 9.87
N THR A 34 -12.17 -2.10 8.75
CA THR A 34 -11.94 -2.69 7.43
C THR A 34 -11.71 -1.59 6.42
N PHE A 35 -10.67 -1.73 5.60
CA PHE A 35 -10.38 -0.76 4.55
C PHE A 35 -9.52 -1.38 3.46
N TRP A 36 -9.45 -0.71 2.31
CA TRP A 36 -8.56 -1.06 1.21
C TRP A 36 -7.38 -0.09 1.19
N ALA A 37 -6.19 -0.59 0.93
CA ALA A 37 -5.01 0.26 0.86
C ALA A 37 -4.00 -0.26 -0.14
N THR A 38 -3.13 0.65 -0.60
CA THR A 38 -2.00 0.30 -1.47
C THR A 38 -1.03 -0.61 -0.73
N PRO A 39 -0.35 -1.52 -1.45
CA PRO A 39 0.74 -2.30 -0.85
C PRO A 39 1.83 -1.38 -0.31
N GLY A 40 2.56 -1.86 0.67
CA GLY A 40 3.68 -1.13 1.25
C GLY A 40 3.70 -1.20 2.76
N GLY A 41 4.61 -0.47 3.35
CA GLY A 41 4.76 -0.44 4.78
C GLY A 41 5.92 0.42 5.23
N ALA A 42 6.19 0.38 6.53
CA ALA A 42 7.24 1.18 7.16
C ALA A 42 8.63 0.73 6.73
N LEU A 43 9.56 1.68 6.71
CA LEU A 43 10.97 1.39 6.53
C LEU A 43 11.50 0.60 7.72
N ASP A 44 12.37 -0.36 7.46
CA ASP A 44 13.18 -1.00 8.49
C ASP A 44 14.34 -0.08 8.85
N GLU A 45 14.94 -0.30 10.00
CA GLU A 45 16.06 0.50 10.46
C GLU A 45 17.21 0.47 9.43
N GLY A 46 17.68 1.66 9.06
CA GLY A 46 18.77 1.81 8.10
C GLY A 46 18.36 1.66 6.63
N GLU A 47 17.08 1.43 6.36
CA GLU A 47 16.58 1.22 5.02
C GLU A 47 16.16 2.56 4.38
N SER A 48 16.39 2.70 3.07
CA SER A 48 15.88 3.85 2.33
C SER A 48 14.42 3.61 1.94
N PHE A 49 13.73 4.66 1.50
CA PHE A 49 12.36 4.51 0.97
C PHE A 49 12.35 3.55 -0.23
N GLU A 50 13.34 3.63 -1.12
CA GLU A 50 13.41 2.78 -2.31
C GLU A 50 13.68 1.32 -1.93
N GLU A 51 14.55 1.07 -0.97
CA GLU A 51 14.80 -0.28 -0.48
C GLU A 51 13.55 -0.88 0.16
N ALA A 52 12.84 -0.09 0.94
CA ALA A 52 11.57 -0.52 1.55
C ALA A 52 10.52 -0.83 0.49
N ALA A 53 10.44 -0.03 -0.57
CA ALA A 53 9.50 -0.25 -1.66
C ALA A 53 9.75 -1.60 -2.34
N VAL A 54 10.99 -1.91 -2.64
CA VAL A 54 11.38 -3.18 -3.28
C VAL A 54 11.06 -4.36 -2.36
N ARG A 55 11.41 -4.24 -1.09
CA ARG A 55 11.18 -5.29 -0.09
C ARG A 55 9.68 -5.54 0.14
N GLU A 56 8.91 -4.49 0.36
CA GLU A 56 7.47 -4.59 0.61
C GLU A 56 6.73 -5.18 -0.59
N LEU A 57 7.13 -4.79 -1.80
CA LEU A 57 6.54 -5.36 -3.01
C LEU A 57 6.74 -6.87 -3.05
N PHE A 58 7.96 -7.33 -2.75
CA PHE A 58 8.26 -8.76 -2.72
C PHE A 58 7.46 -9.48 -1.62
N GLU A 59 7.45 -8.93 -0.41
CA GLU A 59 6.74 -9.56 0.72
C GLU A 59 5.25 -9.72 0.44
N GLU A 60 4.63 -8.70 -0.15
CA GLU A 60 3.17 -8.67 -0.27
C GLU A 60 2.65 -9.24 -1.60
N THR A 61 3.47 -9.30 -2.63
CA THR A 61 3.03 -9.76 -3.96
C THR A 61 3.87 -10.88 -4.55
N GLY A 62 5.08 -11.08 -4.05
CA GLY A 62 6.03 -12.01 -4.66
C GLY A 62 6.77 -11.41 -5.86
N ILE A 63 6.49 -10.18 -6.23
CA ILE A 63 7.12 -9.53 -7.38
C ILE A 63 8.52 -9.04 -7.00
N ILE A 64 9.51 -9.39 -7.83
CA ILE A 64 10.90 -8.97 -7.64
C ILE A 64 11.24 -7.92 -8.69
N ILE A 65 11.73 -6.76 -8.22
CA ILE A 65 12.25 -5.70 -9.10
C ILE A 65 13.65 -5.34 -8.63
N ASP A 66 14.51 -4.95 -9.56
CA ASP A 66 15.91 -4.60 -9.25
C ASP A 66 16.05 -3.13 -8.85
N SER A 67 15.19 -2.29 -9.38
CA SER A 67 15.24 -0.84 -9.12
C SER A 67 13.84 -0.26 -9.22
N ILE A 68 13.69 0.95 -8.74
CA ILE A 68 12.42 1.67 -8.76
C ILE A 68 12.69 3.14 -9.08
N ASP A 69 11.82 3.75 -9.86
CA ASP A 69 11.92 5.17 -10.21
C ASP A 69 11.58 6.05 -8.99
N GLU A 70 11.86 7.34 -9.09
CA GLU A 70 11.52 8.28 -8.03
C GLU A 70 10.03 8.22 -7.68
N HIS A 71 9.71 8.51 -6.42
CA HIS A 71 8.32 8.60 -5.99
C HIS A 71 7.61 9.76 -6.72
N ILE A 72 6.33 9.57 -6.96
CA ILE A 72 5.51 10.54 -7.70
C ILE A 72 4.62 11.38 -6.79
N ALA A 73 4.52 11.01 -5.52
CA ALA A 73 3.72 11.73 -4.54
C ALA A 73 4.25 11.43 -3.14
N GLU A 74 4.01 12.36 -2.23
CA GLU A 74 4.33 12.22 -0.82
C GLU A 74 3.20 12.82 0.00
N ARG A 75 2.87 12.19 1.13
CA ARG A 75 1.89 12.79 2.05
C ARG A 75 2.30 12.52 3.49
N GLU A 76 1.81 13.37 4.39
CA GLU A 76 1.93 13.17 5.83
C GLU A 76 0.53 13.04 6.41
N VAL A 77 0.32 12.04 7.24
CA VAL A 77 -0.99 11.78 7.84
C VAL A 77 -0.81 11.16 9.22
N VAL A 78 -1.65 11.56 10.16
CA VAL A 78 -1.67 10.96 11.49
C VAL A 78 -2.51 9.69 11.42
N LEU A 79 -1.92 8.57 11.79
CA LEU A 79 -2.58 7.26 11.74
C LEU A 79 -2.49 6.56 13.10
N PRO A 80 -3.55 5.83 13.50
CA PRO A 80 -3.44 4.93 14.65
C PRO A 80 -2.73 3.65 14.21
N THR A 81 -1.93 3.09 15.11
CA THR A 81 -1.34 1.77 14.92
C THR A 81 -2.20 0.73 15.64
N PRO A 82 -2.04 -0.58 15.33
CA PRO A 82 -2.82 -1.63 15.98
C PRO A 82 -2.70 -1.64 17.52
N ASP A 83 -1.62 -1.10 18.07
CA ASP A 83 -1.43 -1.02 19.52
C ASP A 83 -2.07 0.23 20.15
N GLY A 84 -2.70 1.07 19.32
CA GLY A 84 -3.38 2.29 19.80
C GLY A 84 -2.53 3.54 19.80
N GLU A 85 -1.24 3.44 19.50
CA GLU A 85 -0.38 4.61 19.36
C GLU A 85 -0.77 5.41 18.12
N LYS A 86 -0.65 6.74 18.17
CA LYS A 86 -0.80 7.60 17.00
C LYS A 86 0.58 7.98 16.51
N VAL A 87 0.79 7.85 15.21
CA VAL A 87 2.06 8.16 14.56
C VAL A 87 1.85 9.13 13.42
N LEU A 88 2.88 9.91 13.09
CA LEU A 88 2.89 10.72 11.88
C LEU A 88 3.48 9.86 10.77
N SER A 89 2.63 9.36 9.90
CA SER A 89 3.06 8.56 8.76
C SER A 89 3.53 9.48 7.64
N ILE A 90 4.75 9.24 7.16
CA ILE A 90 5.33 9.99 6.02
C ILE A 90 5.38 8.99 4.89
N GLU A 91 4.52 9.14 3.91
CA GLU A 91 4.33 8.16 2.86
C GLU A 91 4.83 8.66 1.51
N ARG A 92 5.66 7.88 0.85
CA ARG A 92 6.09 8.12 -0.53
C ARG A 92 5.51 7.05 -1.43
N PHE A 93 4.94 7.48 -2.55
CA PHE A 93 4.24 6.61 -3.48
C PHE A 93 5.08 6.36 -4.73
N TYR A 94 5.30 5.09 -5.02
CA TYR A 94 6.13 4.62 -6.13
C TYR A 94 5.28 3.85 -7.13
N VAL A 95 5.48 4.11 -8.42
CA VAL A 95 4.77 3.42 -9.50
C VAL A 95 5.54 2.16 -9.90
N VAL A 96 4.83 1.05 -9.99
CA VAL A 96 5.35 -0.22 -10.50
C VAL A 96 4.40 -0.71 -11.57
N ARG A 97 4.86 -0.77 -12.81
CA ARG A 97 4.07 -1.30 -13.93
C ARG A 97 4.45 -2.74 -14.15
N ILE A 98 3.46 -3.61 -14.19
CA ILE A 98 3.67 -5.04 -14.40
C ILE A 98 2.98 -5.47 -15.70
N ALA A 99 3.57 -6.46 -16.38
CA ALA A 99 3.01 -7.01 -17.61
C ALA A 99 1.91 -8.02 -17.31
N GLU A 100 2.24 -9.06 -16.57
CA GLU A 100 1.30 -10.09 -16.15
C GLU A 100 1.95 -10.88 -15.02
N VAL A 101 1.28 -10.96 -13.86
CA VAL A 101 1.86 -11.60 -12.68
C VAL A 101 0.80 -12.33 -11.91
N VAL A 102 1.14 -13.52 -11.44
CA VAL A 102 0.36 -14.22 -10.43
C VAL A 102 0.87 -13.75 -9.08
N LEU A 103 0.01 -13.12 -8.29
CA LEU A 103 0.38 -12.63 -6.98
C LEU A 103 0.53 -13.81 -6.01
N SER A 104 1.50 -13.69 -5.11
CA SER A 104 1.78 -14.71 -4.10
C SER A 104 1.76 -14.08 -2.71
N ASN A 105 1.19 -14.82 -1.75
CA ASN A 105 1.20 -14.42 -0.34
C ASN A 105 2.20 -15.24 0.48
N GLU A 106 3.09 -16.00 -0.19
CA GLU A 106 4.04 -16.88 0.50
C GLU A 106 5.01 -16.13 1.40
N ASN A 107 5.27 -14.86 1.09
CA ASN A 107 6.23 -14.03 1.81
C ASN A 107 5.57 -13.07 2.80
N TYR A 108 4.28 -13.19 3.03
CA TYR A 108 3.58 -12.39 4.03
C TYR A 108 4.19 -12.63 5.42
N THR A 109 4.26 -11.56 6.20
CA THR A 109 4.54 -11.71 7.63
C THR A 109 3.32 -12.36 8.30
N GLU A 110 3.49 -12.88 9.52
CA GLU A 110 2.39 -13.48 10.26
C GLU A 110 1.25 -12.47 10.47
N GLU A 111 1.59 -11.23 10.79
CA GLU A 111 0.61 -10.16 10.95
C GLU A 111 -0.14 -9.90 9.65
N GLU A 112 0.56 -9.86 8.51
CA GLU A 112 -0.07 -9.64 7.22
C GLU A 112 -1.04 -10.76 6.86
N HIS A 113 -0.71 -12.02 7.17
CA HIS A 113 -1.64 -13.13 6.98
C HIS A 113 -2.92 -12.97 7.78
N GLN A 114 -2.84 -12.38 8.95
CA GLN A 114 -4.00 -12.18 9.82
C GLN A 114 -4.92 -11.06 9.34
N VAL A 115 -4.37 -9.98 8.79
CA VAL A 115 -5.14 -8.77 8.48
C VAL A 115 -5.39 -8.55 6.99
N MET A 116 -4.53 -9.02 6.09
CA MET A 116 -4.71 -8.86 4.65
C MET A 116 -5.58 -9.99 4.11
N THR A 117 -6.89 -9.74 4.00
CA THR A 117 -7.88 -10.77 3.70
C THR A 117 -8.07 -11.07 2.22
N GLU A 118 -7.87 -10.08 1.36
CA GLU A 118 -8.00 -10.26 -0.09
C GLU A 118 -7.30 -9.15 -0.85
N HIS A 119 -7.17 -9.30 -2.16
CA HIS A 119 -6.69 -8.25 -3.05
C HIS A 119 -7.65 -8.09 -4.21
N ARG A 120 -7.60 -6.90 -4.85
CA ARG A 120 -8.43 -6.58 -6.00
C ARG A 120 -7.73 -5.53 -6.86
N TRP A 121 -7.95 -5.63 -8.17
CA TRP A 121 -7.50 -4.63 -9.14
C TRP A 121 -8.63 -3.63 -9.38
N TRP A 122 -8.35 -2.36 -9.17
CA TRP A 122 -9.35 -1.29 -9.18
C TRP A 122 -9.18 -0.37 -10.38
N HIS A 123 -10.28 -0.09 -11.08
CA HIS A 123 -10.36 0.99 -12.05
C HIS A 123 -10.50 2.33 -11.33
N ASP A 124 -10.15 3.40 -12.06
CA ASP A 124 -10.37 4.77 -11.61
C ASP A 124 -11.81 5.00 -11.18
N GLU A 125 -12.76 4.55 -12.00
CA GLU A 125 -14.18 4.68 -11.72
C GLU A 125 -14.57 3.94 -10.44
N ASP A 126 -14.01 2.76 -10.20
CA ASP A 126 -14.26 2.01 -8.96
C ASP A 126 -13.86 2.81 -7.73
N LEU A 127 -12.71 3.48 -7.81
CA LEU A 127 -12.20 4.30 -6.71
C LEU A 127 -13.11 5.50 -6.43
N ARG A 128 -13.69 6.08 -7.48
CA ARG A 128 -14.53 7.29 -7.37
C ARG A 128 -15.94 6.99 -6.92
N THR A 129 -16.41 5.76 -7.08
CA THR A 129 -17.81 5.38 -6.82
C THR A 129 -17.99 4.44 -5.63
N THR A 130 -16.90 3.86 -5.10
CA THR A 130 -17.01 2.93 -3.98
C THR A 130 -17.47 3.62 -2.70
N SER A 131 -18.28 2.89 -1.91
CA SER A 131 -18.63 3.30 -0.55
C SER A 131 -17.64 2.75 0.48
N ASP A 132 -16.70 1.89 0.05
CA ASP A 132 -15.69 1.33 0.93
C ASP A 132 -14.62 2.39 1.24
N THR A 133 -13.99 2.26 2.39
CA THR A 133 -12.88 3.12 2.77
C THR A 133 -11.63 2.69 2.01
N VAL A 134 -10.98 3.64 1.35
CA VAL A 134 -9.76 3.42 0.57
C VAL A 134 -8.70 4.41 1.04
N PHE A 135 -7.48 3.92 1.26
CA PHE A 135 -6.33 4.75 1.60
C PHE A 135 -5.24 4.62 0.54
N PRO A 136 -4.63 5.73 0.09
CA PRO A 136 -4.97 7.11 0.47
C PRO A 136 -6.34 7.52 -0.09
N GLU A 137 -7.01 8.41 0.61
CA GLU A 137 -8.36 8.86 0.20
C GLU A 137 -8.37 9.56 -1.15
N ASP A 138 -7.25 10.18 -1.52
CA ASP A 138 -7.09 10.89 -2.79
C ASP A 138 -6.38 10.03 -3.86
N LEU A 139 -6.43 8.71 -3.74
CA LEU A 139 -5.74 7.79 -4.64
C LEU A 139 -6.06 8.04 -6.11
N ALA A 140 -7.32 8.29 -6.44
CA ALA A 140 -7.71 8.55 -7.83
C ALA A 140 -6.99 9.78 -8.39
N ASP A 141 -6.82 10.81 -7.59
CA ASP A 141 -6.11 12.04 -8.00
C ASP A 141 -4.61 11.78 -8.14
N ILE A 142 -4.02 10.99 -7.25
CA ILE A 142 -2.60 10.60 -7.35
C ILE A 142 -2.37 9.81 -8.64
N LEU A 143 -3.26 8.87 -8.95
CA LEU A 143 -3.16 8.06 -10.16
C LEU A 143 -3.33 8.89 -11.44
N ALA A 144 -4.08 9.98 -11.38
CA ALA A 144 -4.24 10.87 -12.52
C ALA A 144 -2.91 11.49 -12.95
N ILE A 145 -1.98 11.73 -12.01
CA ILE A 145 -0.64 12.22 -12.30
C ILE A 145 0.12 11.22 -13.19
N VAL A 146 -0.02 9.93 -12.89
CA VAL A 146 0.67 8.85 -13.59
C VAL A 146 0.11 8.63 -14.99
N ARG A 147 -1.21 8.82 -15.14
CA ARG A 147 -1.92 8.53 -16.39
C ARG A 147 -1.95 9.68 -17.38
N SER A 148 -1.53 10.84 -16.94
CA SER A 148 -1.52 12.04 -17.77
C SER A 148 -0.35 12.04 -18.78
#